data_dbf811ca431e8b37d2471b762cb701a2
#
_entry.id   dbf811ca431e8b37d2471b762cb701a2
#
_cell.length_a   1.000
_cell.length_b   1.000
_cell.length_c   1.000
_cell.angle_alpha   90.00
_cell.angle_beta   90.00
_cell.angle_gamma   90.00
#
_symmetry.space_group_name_H-M   'P 1'
#
loop_
_entity.id
_entity.type
_entity.pdbx_description
1 polymer ?
#
loop_
_entity_poly.entity_id
_entity_poly.type
_entity_poly.pdbx_seq_one_letter_code
_entity_poly.pdbx_strand_id
1 'polypeptide(L)'
;MRVALIQLWFGSIPDYFQYHLETIKNINLIDFFFFTDQDLDIKQDNFYYYKIDREYVTKTLSNKLDTDIEISSNKKFCDVKSALSDLFYIYIKDYEYVGYYDIDTLFGDVNKFIEPLLGYYDFI
;
A
#
# COMPACT_ATOMS: atom_id res chain seq x y z
N MET A 1 9.56 -15.82 3.76
CA MET A 1 8.27 -15.16 4.00
C MET A 1 8.34 -13.73 3.51
N ARG A 2 7.30 -13.26 2.83
CA ARG A 2 7.28 -11.92 2.24
C ARG A 2 6.06 -11.15 2.75
N VAL A 3 6.25 -9.85 2.91
CA VAL A 3 5.23 -8.91 3.36
C VAL A 3 4.82 -8.02 2.20
N ALA A 4 3.53 -7.83 1.97
CA ALA A 4 3.00 -6.81 1.07
C ALA A 4 2.49 -5.62 1.88
N LEU A 5 2.96 -4.42 1.57
CA LEU A 5 2.39 -3.19 2.11
C LEU A 5 1.67 -2.41 1.01
N ILE A 6 0.46 -1.96 1.31
CA ILE A 6 -0.44 -1.32 0.35
C ILE A 6 -0.62 0.16 0.71
N GLN A 7 -0.54 1.02 -0.30
CA GLN A 7 -0.90 2.43 -0.22
C GLN A 7 -1.79 2.80 -1.42
N LEU A 8 -2.81 3.59 -1.13
CA LEU A 8 -3.70 4.19 -2.12
C LEU A 8 -3.58 5.71 -2.04
N TRP A 9 -3.26 6.35 -3.17
CA TRP A 9 -3.08 7.79 -3.25
C TRP A 9 -3.64 8.34 -4.55
N PHE A 10 -4.46 9.38 -4.46
CA PHE A 10 -4.99 10.09 -5.61
C PHE A 10 -4.53 11.56 -5.62
N GLY A 11 -4.32 12.08 -6.83
CA GLY A 11 -3.85 13.43 -7.04
C GLY A 11 -2.34 13.56 -7.03
N SER A 12 -1.85 14.78 -6.95
CA SER A 12 -0.41 15.10 -7.07
C SER A 12 0.42 14.33 -6.04
N ILE A 13 1.50 13.76 -6.49
CA ILE A 13 2.48 13.10 -5.62
C ILE A 13 3.29 14.18 -4.92
N PRO A 14 3.36 14.17 -3.58
CA PRO A 14 4.15 15.15 -2.82
C PRO A 14 5.65 15.04 -3.11
N ASP A 15 6.35 16.17 -3.06
CA ASP A 15 7.81 16.22 -3.30
C ASP A 15 8.61 15.34 -2.35
N TYR A 16 8.13 15.14 -1.12
CA TYR A 16 8.80 14.28 -0.14
C TYR A 16 8.72 12.77 -0.46
N PHE A 17 7.90 12.36 -1.42
CA PHE A 17 7.77 10.95 -1.81
C PHE A 17 9.09 10.34 -2.30
N GLN A 18 9.96 11.14 -2.90
CA GLN A 18 11.30 10.69 -3.28
C GLN A 18 12.13 10.18 -2.09
N TYR A 19 11.96 10.78 -0.91
CA TYR A 19 12.66 10.35 0.30
C TYR A 19 12.11 9.02 0.83
N HIS A 20 10.79 8.82 0.74
CA HIS A 20 10.18 7.53 1.03
C HIS A 20 10.78 6.43 0.14
N LEU A 21 10.79 6.63 -1.18
CA LEU A 21 11.37 5.67 -2.14
C LEU A 21 12.83 5.35 -1.82
N GLU A 22 13.62 6.34 -1.44
CA GLU A 22 15.02 6.13 -1.08
C GLU A 22 15.18 5.25 0.16
N THR A 23 14.29 5.38 1.14
CA THR A 23 14.35 4.58 2.38
C THR A 23 13.93 3.15 2.20
N ILE A 24 13.05 2.85 1.23
CA ILE A 24 12.51 1.48 1.04
C ILE A 24 13.34 0.62 0.09
N LYS A 25 14.22 1.20 -0.71
CA LYS A 25 14.94 0.48 -1.77
C LYS A 25 15.80 -0.70 -1.32
N ASN A 26 16.26 -0.68 -0.07
CA ASN A 26 17.10 -1.75 0.51
C ASN A 26 16.31 -2.70 1.42
N ILE A 27 14.99 -2.58 1.45
CA ILE A 27 14.13 -3.48 2.24
C ILE A 27 13.80 -4.70 1.39
N ASN A 28 14.33 -5.86 1.76
CA ASN A 28 14.22 -7.08 0.94
C ASN A 28 13.01 -7.95 1.29
N LEU A 29 12.46 -7.81 2.51
CA LEU A 29 11.36 -8.62 3.00
C LEU A 29 9.98 -8.06 2.66
N ILE A 30 9.93 -6.81 2.21
CA ILE A 30 8.70 -6.08 1.97
C ILE A 30 8.63 -5.64 0.52
N ASP A 31 7.50 -5.94 -0.12
CA ASP A 31 7.11 -5.35 -1.39
C ASP A 31 6.04 -4.27 -1.15
N PHE A 32 6.24 -3.13 -1.77
CA PHE A 32 5.40 -1.95 -1.63
C PHE A 32 4.49 -1.81 -2.84
N PHE A 33 3.19 -1.87 -2.62
CA PHE A 33 2.15 -1.73 -3.64
C PHE A 33 1.53 -0.35 -3.56
N PHE A 34 1.65 0.41 -4.61
CA PHE A 34 1.16 1.79 -4.69
C PHE A 34 0.11 1.92 -5.79
N PHE A 35 -1.12 2.22 -5.40
CA PHE A 35 -2.23 2.42 -6.31
C PHE A 35 -2.56 3.90 -6.40
N THR A 36 -2.59 4.45 -7.61
CA THR A 36 -2.72 5.89 -7.84
C THR A 36 -3.38 6.19 -9.18
N ASP A 37 -3.93 7.39 -9.33
CA ASP A 37 -4.42 7.90 -10.61
C ASP A 37 -3.32 8.59 -11.43
N GLN A 38 -2.10 8.67 -10.90
CA GLN A 38 -0.97 9.33 -11.55
C GLN A 38 -0.17 8.38 -12.43
N ASP A 39 0.44 8.92 -13.48
CA ASP A 39 1.48 8.22 -14.23
C ASP A 39 2.82 8.40 -13.51
N LEU A 40 3.47 7.28 -13.18
CA LEU A 40 4.77 7.27 -12.51
C LEU A 40 5.81 6.61 -13.42
N ASP A 41 7.06 7.04 -13.30
CA ASP A 41 8.21 6.38 -13.92
C ASP A 41 9.22 6.02 -12.82
N ILE A 42 8.90 4.96 -12.07
CA ILE A 42 9.70 4.46 -10.95
C ILE A 42 10.10 3.03 -11.27
N LYS A 43 11.42 2.76 -11.24
CA LYS A 43 11.99 1.42 -11.42
C LYS A 43 12.75 1.05 -10.16
N GLN A 44 12.12 0.24 -9.34
CA GLN A 44 12.68 -0.25 -8.09
C GLN A 44 12.14 -1.66 -7.82
N ASP A 45 13.01 -2.60 -7.43
CA ASP A 45 12.69 -4.03 -7.42
C ASP A 45 11.56 -4.41 -6.45
N ASN A 46 11.42 -3.67 -5.36
CA ASN A 46 10.41 -3.93 -4.34
C ASN A 46 9.27 -2.89 -4.33
N PHE A 47 9.14 -2.07 -5.37
CA PHE A 47 8.10 -1.06 -5.49
C PHE A 47 7.28 -1.27 -6.76
N TYR A 48 6.00 -1.59 -6.59
CA TYR A 48 5.04 -1.84 -7.66
C TYR A 48 3.97 -0.78 -7.64
N TYR A 49 3.76 -0.08 -8.74
CA TYR A 49 2.69 0.89 -8.84
C TYR A 49 1.69 0.52 -9.94
N TYR A 50 0.43 0.84 -9.69
CA TYR A 50 -0.67 0.56 -10.60
C TYR A 50 -1.55 1.79 -10.73
N LYS A 51 -1.86 2.13 -11.98
CA LYS A 51 -2.81 3.19 -12.27
C LYS A 51 -4.22 2.69 -12.04
N ILE A 52 -4.99 3.41 -11.23
CA ILE A 52 -6.35 3.04 -10.87
C ILE A 52 -7.22 4.29 -10.79
N ASP A 53 -8.48 4.14 -11.14
CA ASP A 53 -9.47 5.21 -11.10
C ASP A 53 -10.13 5.33 -9.72
N ARG A 54 -10.27 6.56 -9.23
CA ARG A 54 -10.92 6.84 -7.93
C ARG A 54 -12.38 6.39 -7.90
N GLU A 55 -13.12 6.65 -8.97
CA GLU A 55 -14.53 6.26 -9.05
C GLU A 55 -14.67 4.73 -9.00
N TYR A 56 -13.83 4.00 -9.70
CA TYR A 56 -13.78 2.54 -9.63
C TYR A 56 -13.55 2.04 -8.19
N VAL A 57 -12.59 2.61 -7.48
CA VAL A 57 -12.28 2.25 -6.09
C VAL A 57 -13.46 2.53 -5.18
N THR A 58 -14.03 3.72 -5.27
CA THR A 58 -15.18 4.13 -4.45
C THR A 58 -16.38 3.22 -4.68
N LYS A 59 -16.71 2.94 -5.94
CA LYS A 59 -17.82 2.07 -6.31
C LYS A 59 -17.62 0.62 -5.85
N THR A 60 -16.41 0.10 -6.04
CA THR A 60 -16.09 -1.27 -5.65
C THR A 60 -16.13 -1.44 -4.13
N LEU A 61 -15.61 -0.49 -3.36
CA LEU A 61 -15.68 -0.49 -1.91
C LEU A 61 -17.12 -0.35 -1.41
N SER A 62 -17.91 0.53 -2.01
CA SER A 62 -19.33 0.70 -1.67
C SER A 62 -20.12 -0.59 -1.84
N ASN A 63 -19.87 -1.30 -2.93
CA ASN A 63 -20.51 -2.60 -3.20
C ASN A 63 -20.04 -3.69 -2.23
N LYS A 64 -18.74 -3.75 -1.93
CA LYS A 64 -18.19 -4.76 -1.01
C LYS A 64 -18.66 -4.57 0.43
N LEU A 65 -18.81 -3.34 0.86
CA LEU A 65 -19.19 -3.00 2.24
C LEU A 65 -20.70 -2.77 2.40
N ASP A 66 -21.46 -2.93 1.31
CA ASP A 66 -22.91 -2.71 1.27
C ASP A 66 -23.32 -1.37 1.89
N THR A 67 -22.55 -0.34 1.60
CA THR A 67 -22.78 1.01 2.10
C THR A 67 -22.31 2.04 1.08
N ASP A 68 -22.93 3.21 1.09
CA ASP A 68 -22.52 4.30 0.21
C ASP A 68 -21.28 5.00 0.77
N ILE A 69 -20.17 4.85 0.07
CA ILE A 69 -18.87 5.41 0.45
C ILE A 69 -18.56 6.60 -0.44
N GLU A 70 -18.35 7.74 0.20
CA GLU A 70 -17.86 8.95 -0.45
C GLU A 70 -16.41 9.21 -0.04
N ILE A 71 -15.49 9.16 -1.02
CA ILE A 71 -14.07 9.42 -0.80
C ILE A 71 -13.70 10.74 -1.44
N SER A 72 -13.79 11.81 -0.66
CA SER A 72 -13.54 13.19 -1.10
C SER A 72 -12.06 13.58 -1.05
N SER A 73 -11.24 12.87 -0.27
CA SER A 73 -9.81 13.17 -0.09
C SER A 73 -9.00 11.93 0.28
N ASN A 74 -7.66 12.02 0.19
CA ASN A 74 -6.78 10.93 0.59
C ASN A 74 -6.91 10.57 2.08
N LYS A 75 -7.28 11.51 2.94
CA LYS A 75 -7.56 11.25 4.37
C LYS A 75 -8.71 10.27 4.58
N LYS A 76 -9.69 10.27 3.69
CA LYS A 76 -10.84 9.35 3.77
C LYS A 76 -10.46 7.90 3.46
N PHE A 77 -9.37 7.66 2.73
CA PHE A 77 -8.88 6.30 2.52
C PHE A 77 -8.35 5.66 3.81
N CYS A 78 -7.96 6.46 4.79
CA CYS A 78 -7.57 5.93 6.10
C CYS A 78 -8.72 5.17 6.78
N ASP A 79 -9.96 5.57 6.54
CA ASP A 79 -11.15 4.94 7.11
C ASP A 79 -11.44 3.56 6.50
N VAL A 80 -10.92 3.29 5.30
CA VAL A 80 -11.16 2.04 4.54
C VAL A 80 -9.89 1.22 4.30
N LYS A 81 -8.78 1.55 4.96
CA LYS A 81 -7.51 0.83 4.79
C LYS A 81 -7.65 -0.68 4.96
N SER A 82 -8.42 -1.14 5.95
CA SER A 82 -8.65 -2.56 6.19
C SER A 82 -9.35 -3.29 5.05
N ALA A 83 -10.09 -2.58 4.20
CA ALA A 83 -10.76 -3.14 3.03
C ALA A 83 -9.86 -3.17 1.77
N LEU A 84 -8.69 -2.52 1.79
CA LEU A 84 -7.80 -2.47 0.63
C LEU A 84 -7.20 -3.84 0.29
N SER A 85 -6.97 -4.68 1.28
CA SER A 85 -6.50 -6.06 1.05
C SER A 85 -7.50 -6.88 0.24
N ASP A 86 -8.79 -6.72 0.50
CA ASP A 86 -9.84 -7.37 -0.28
C ASP A 86 -9.95 -6.77 -1.68
N LEU A 87 -9.87 -5.45 -1.79
CA LEU A 87 -9.96 -4.75 -3.06
C LEU A 87 -8.82 -5.14 -4.01
N PHE A 88 -7.59 -5.26 -3.48
CA PHE A 88 -6.39 -5.54 -4.24
C PHE A 88 -5.88 -6.99 -4.08
N TYR A 89 -6.74 -7.89 -3.65
CA TYR A 89 -6.40 -9.28 -3.37
C TYR A 89 -5.60 -9.95 -4.49
N ILE A 90 -5.96 -9.72 -5.74
CA ILE A 90 -5.30 -10.34 -6.90
C ILE A 90 -3.80 -10.04 -6.97
N TYR A 91 -3.36 -8.90 -6.44
CA TYR A 91 -1.96 -8.47 -6.45
C TYR A 91 -1.15 -9.03 -5.27
N ILE A 92 -1.83 -9.38 -4.18
CA ILE A 92 -1.19 -9.71 -2.89
C ILE A 92 -1.47 -11.12 -2.38
N LYS A 93 -2.24 -11.92 -3.13
CA LYS A 93 -2.69 -13.26 -2.70
C LYS A 93 -1.57 -14.25 -2.37
N ASP A 94 -0.37 -14.03 -2.89
CA ASP A 94 0.79 -14.92 -2.70
C ASP A 94 1.72 -14.43 -1.56
N TYR A 95 1.28 -13.42 -0.79
CA TYR A 95 2.01 -12.90 0.36
C TYR A 95 1.45 -13.47 1.67
N GLU A 96 2.33 -13.83 2.61
CA GLU A 96 1.94 -14.35 3.91
C GLU A 96 1.43 -13.26 4.86
N TYR A 97 1.98 -12.05 4.70
CA TYR A 97 1.59 -10.89 5.50
C TYR A 97 1.19 -9.73 4.61
N VAL A 98 0.12 -9.07 4.99
CA VAL A 98 -0.37 -7.89 4.29
C VAL A 98 -0.59 -6.76 5.30
N GLY A 99 -0.13 -5.58 4.95
CA GLY A 99 -0.31 -4.39 5.77
C GLY A 99 -0.47 -3.13 4.93
N TYR A 100 -0.41 -2.02 5.59
CA TYR A 100 -0.59 -0.69 4.99
C TYR A 100 0.54 0.23 5.42
N TYR A 101 0.83 1.22 4.59
CA TYR A 101 1.80 2.25 4.92
C TYR A 101 1.27 3.62 4.50
N ASP A 102 1.91 4.67 4.96
CA ASP A 102 1.62 6.03 4.54
C ASP A 102 2.77 6.58 3.70
N ILE A 103 2.42 7.39 2.70
CA ILE A 103 3.35 7.95 1.71
C ILE A 103 4.44 8.84 2.34
N ASP A 104 4.20 9.36 3.55
CA ASP A 104 5.11 10.19 4.32
C ASP A 104 5.97 9.39 5.32
N THR A 105 5.88 8.06 5.29
CA THR A 105 6.68 7.19 6.15
C THR A 105 8.11 7.07 5.63
N LEU A 106 9.08 7.31 6.49
CA LEU A 106 10.48 6.99 6.26
C LEU A 106 10.84 5.71 7.03
N PHE A 107 11.33 4.73 6.32
CA PHE A 107 11.68 3.43 6.89
C PHE A 107 13.15 3.39 7.29
N GLY A 108 13.42 2.84 8.46
CA GLY A 108 14.77 2.47 8.89
C GLY A 108 15.11 1.04 8.45
N ASP A 109 15.96 0.36 9.23
CA ASP A 109 16.33 -1.04 9.00
C ASP A 109 15.21 -1.99 9.46
N VAL A 110 14.12 -1.98 8.70
CA VAL A 110 12.91 -2.76 9.01
C VAL A 110 13.17 -4.25 8.91
N ASN A 111 14.03 -4.70 8.00
CA ASN A 111 14.37 -6.11 7.86
C ASN A 111 14.82 -6.71 9.20
N LYS A 112 15.68 -6.00 9.92
CA LYS A 112 16.21 -6.43 11.21
C LYS A 112 15.12 -6.62 12.29
N PHE A 113 14.08 -5.80 12.24
CA PHE A 113 13.00 -5.86 13.23
C PHE A 113 11.90 -6.85 12.87
N ILE A 114 11.56 -6.97 11.59
CA ILE A 114 10.45 -7.81 11.14
C ILE A 114 10.87 -9.26 10.94
N GLU A 115 12.05 -9.52 10.40
CA GLU A 115 12.50 -10.87 10.08
C GLU A 115 12.38 -11.87 11.23
N PRO A 116 12.76 -11.55 12.48
CA PRO A 116 12.61 -12.47 13.61
C PRO A 116 11.17 -12.76 14.02
N LEU A 117 10.21 -11.95 13.56
CA LEU A 117 8.79 -12.05 13.93
C LEU A 117 7.98 -12.85 12.91
N LEU A 118 8.45 -12.91 11.66
CA LEU A 118 7.76 -13.60 10.59
C LEU A 118 7.64 -15.10 10.89
N GLY A 119 6.43 -15.62 10.78
CA GLY A 119 6.13 -17.03 11.03
C GLY A 119 5.85 -17.38 12.51
N TYR A 120 6.06 -16.44 13.43
CA TYR A 120 5.75 -16.63 14.86
C TYR A 120 4.47 -15.93 15.30
N TYR A 121 4.07 -14.88 14.58
CA TYR A 121 2.92 -14.06 14.92
C TYR A 121 2.02 -13.88 13.71
N ASP A 122 0.71 -13.89 13.94
CA ASP A 122 -0.30 -13.60 12.91
C ASP A 122 -0.40 -12.09 12.63
N PHE A 123 -0.01 -11.27 13.60
CA PHE A 123 0.03 -9.80 13.51
C PHE A 123 1.36 -9.28 14.05
N ILE A 124 1.90 -8.28 13.34
CA ILE A 124 3.15 -7.61 13.68
C ILE A 124 2.94 -6.09 13.71
#